data_d25fcbdd403654fdc71863e3ed555e27
#
_entry.id   d25fcbdd403654fdc71863e3ed555e27
#
_cell.length_a   1.000
_cell.length_b   1.000
_cell.length_c   1.000
_cell.angle_alpha   90.00
_cell.angle_beta   90.00
_cell.angle_gamma   90.00
#
_symmetry.space_group_name_H-M   'P 1'
#
loop_
_entity.id
_entity.type
_entity.pdbx_description
1 polymer ?
#
loop_
_entity_poly.entity_id
_entity_poly.type
_entity_poly.pdbx_seq_one_letter_code
_entity_poly.pdbx_strand_id
1 'polypeptide(L)'
;VFHDGVPIKSSDVKFSLETIQKNHPFKTMFGPVIAVETPDEHTAILKLSQPHPALMLAMSSQLMSIIPEHVYGDGQDPATHPQNSKNVVGSGPFKLVEFKSGEHVILERFDDFFIKGRPYLDKMVIKIVTDPAARTIALENGELDFYAFENVARNVVRLKKNDKLEVTSKGYAAIGPIDWLAFNTKRGKTADVNV
;
A
#
# COMPACT_ATOMS: atom_id res chain seq x y z
N VAL A 1 -7.87 2.56 17.15
CA VAL A 1 -6.55 2.45 17.81
C VAL A 1 -5.53 1.88 16.84
N PHE A 2 -4.26 2.07 17.12
CA PHE A 2 -3.15 1.36 16.47
C PHE A 2 -3.02 -0.08 16.98
N HIS A 3 -2.18 -0.90 16.31
CA HIS A 3 -1.96 -2.31 16.65
C HIS A 3 -1.37 -2.54 18.06
N ASP A 4 -0.76 -1.53 18.64
CA ASP A 4 -0.23 -1.52 20.00
C ASP A 4 -1.24 -1.01 21.06
N GLY A 5 -2.46 -0.69 20.64
CA GLY A 5 -3.55 -0.22 21.49
C GLY A 5 -3.57 1.29 21.74
N VAL A 6 -2.59 2.04 21.23
CA VAL A 6 -2.56 3.51 21.38
C VAL A 6 -3.65 4.13 20.52
N PRO A 7 -4.47 5.07 21.05
CA PRO A 7 -5.48 5.77 20.28
C PRO A 7 -4.89 6.58 19.12
N ILE A 8 -5.55 6.53 17.96
CA ILE A 8 -5.21 7.38 16.81
C ILE A 8 -5.74 8.79 17.10
N LYS A 9 -4.90 9.79 16.93
CA LYS A 9 -5.21 11.21 17.16
C LYS A 9 -5.02 12.03 15.88
N SER A 10 -5.56 13.24 15.91
CA SER A 10 -5.36 14.23 14.84
C SER A 10 -3.89 14.58 14.62
N SER A 11 -3.07 14.51 15.68
CA SER A 11 -1.62 14.70 15.58
C SER A 11 -0.96 13.63 14.69
N ASP A 12 -1.43 12.36 14.71
CA ASP A 12 -0.93 11.31 13.85
C ASP A 12 -1.26 11.59 12.37
N VAL A 13 -2.43 12.18 12.10
CA VAL A 13 -2.80 12.62 10.74
C VAL A 13 -1.86 13.71 10.24
N LYS A 14 -1.59 14.71 11.08
CA LYS A 14 -0.66 15.80 10.77
C LYS A 14 0.74 15.25 10.53
N PHE A 15 1.27 14.46 11.46
CA PHE A 15 2.58 13.84 11.36
C PHE A 15 2.73 13.00 10.09
N SER A 16 1.72 12.18 9.77
CA SER A 16 1.71 11.33 8.57
C SER A 16 1.78 12.16 7.30
N LEU A 17 0.96 13.20 7.19
CA LEU A 17 0.94 14.06 6.01
C LEU A 17 2.24 14.83 5.82
N GLU A 18 2.80 15.41 6.89
CA GLU A 18 4.08 16.11 6.86
C GLU A 18 5.23 15.15 6.47
N THR A 19 5.19 13.92 6.97
CA THR A 19 6.14 12.86 6.59
C THR A 19 6.04 12.50 5.11
N ILE A 20 4.83 12.37 4.58
CA ILE A 20 4.58 12.09 3.16
C ILE A 20 5.09 13.24 2.29
N GLN A 21 4.75 14.48 2.62
CA GLN A 21 5.20 15.67 1.87
C GLN A 21 6.72 15.79 1.82
N LYS A 22 7.42 15.30 2.83
CA LYS A 22 8.88 15.32 2.90
C LYS A 22 9.52 14.17 2.12
N ASN A 23 9.01 12.95 2.27
CA ASN A 23 9.73 11.73 1.93
C ASN A 23 9.09 10.89 0.82
N HIS A 24 7.76 10.96 0.61
CA HIS A 24 7.07 10.02 -0.29
C HIS A 24 7.34 10.32 -1.77
N PRO A 25 7.49 9.30 -2.64
CA PRO A 25 7.67 9.49 -4.10
C PRO A 25 6.54 10.31 -4.74
N PHE A 26 5.30 10.15 -4.27
CA PHE A 26 4.11 10.87 -4.77
C PHE A 26 3.74 12.10 -3.94
N LYS A 27 4.69 12.68 -3.19
CA LYS A 27 4.47 13.87 -2.35
C LYS A 27 3.86 15.06 -3.06
N THR A 28 4.06 15.19 -4.37
CA THR A 28 3.47 16.26 -5.18
C THR A 28 1.95 16.25 -5.20
N MET A 29 1.31 15.09 -4.97
CA MET A 29 -0.14 14.97 -4.86
C MET A 29 -0.70 15.72 -3.62
N PHE A 30 0.13 15.96 -2.63
CA PHE A 30 -0.19 16.70 -1.41
C PHE A 30 0.39 18.12 -1.41
N GLY A 31 0.99 18.57 -2.51
CA GLY A 31 1.60 19.90 -2.66
C GLY A 31 0.67 21.07 -2.32
N PRO A 32 -0.61 21.04 -2.71
CA PRO A 32 -1.55 22.10 -2.33
C PRO A 32 -1.88 22.19 -0.84
N VAL A 33 -1.57 21.18 -0.02
CA VAL A 33 -1.77 21.23 1.43
C VAL A 33 -0.63 22.03 2.06
N ILE A 34 -0.96 23.22 2.59
CA ILE A 34 0.01 24.16 3.16
C ILE A 34 0.12 24.09 4.69
N ALA A 35 -0.89 23.54 5.35
CA ALA A 35 -0.88 23.31 6.79
C ALA A 35 -1.90 22.24 7.19
N VAL A 36 -1.66 21.58 8.32
CA VAL A 36 -2.62 20.73 9.03
C VAL A 36 -2.81 21.28 10.43
N GLU A 37 -4.02 21.75 10.73
CA GLU A 37 -4.40 22.19 12.07
C GLU A 37 -5.07 21.06 12.83
N THR A 38 -4.75 20.93 14.09
CA THR A 38 -5.30 19.89 14.99
C THR A 38 -5.88 20.56 16.24
N PRO A 39 -7.08 21.18 16.11
CA PRO A 39 -7.67 21.95 17.21
C PRO A 39 -8.06 21.09 18.43
N ASP A 40 -8.29 19.80 18.21
CA ASP A 40 -8.55 18.78 19.23
C ASP A 40 -8.03 17.42 18.78
N GLU A 41 -8.12 16.40 19.64
CA GLU A 41 -7.60 15.04 19.38
C GLU A 41 -8.30 14.30 18.22
N HIS A 42 -9.46 14.77 17.77
CA HIS A 42 -10.30 14.08 16.79
C HIS A 42 -10.50 14.85 15.48
N THR A 43 -10.02 16.09 15.43
CA THR A 43 -10.22 16.99 14.28
C THR A 43 -8.88 17.34 13.62
N ALA A 44 -8.72 16.99 12.36
CA ALA A 44 -7.61 17.43 11.53
C ALA A 44 -8.14 18.28 10.37
N ILE A 45 -7.68 19.52 10.24
CA ILE A 45 -8.11 20.47 9.21
C ILE A 45 -6.96 20.72 8.25
N LEU A 46 -7.11 20.26 7.01
CA LEU A 46 -6.13 20.49 5.94
C LEU A 46 -6.40 21.85 5.29
N LYS A 47 -5.45 22.76 5.40
CA LYS A 47 -5.49 24.06 4.73
C LYS A 47 -4.88 23.92 3.34
N LEU A 48 -5.60 24.36 2.33
CA LEU A 48 -5.16 24.28 0.94
C LEU A 48 -4.83 25.65 0.38
N SER A 49 -3.76 25.77 -0.39
CA SER A 49 -3.41 26.99 -1.14
C SER A 49 -4.36 27.27 -2.29
N GLN A 50 -5.02 26.22 -2.82
CA GLN A 50 -6.00 26.30 -3.90
C GLN A 50 -6.92 25.07 -3.85
N PRO A 51 -8.11 25.11 -4.49
CA PRO A 51 -8.96 23.94 -4.62
C PRO A 51 -8.21 22.76 -5.25
N HIS A 52 -8.31 21.57 -4.62
CA HIS A 52 -7.63 20.37 -5.07
C HIS A 52 -8.58 19.15 -5.13
N PRO A 53 -9.36 19.01 -6.21
CA PRO A 53 -10.38 17.94 -6.32
C PRO A 53 -9.84 16.53 -6.19
N ALA A 54 -8.58 16.30 -6.60
CA ALA A 54 -7.94 14.99 -6.53
C ALA A 54 -7.44 14.62 -5.12
N LEU A 55 -7.50 15.53 -4.12
CA LEU A 55 -6.98 15.27 -2.78
C LEU A 55 -7.61 14.04 -2.13
N MET A 56 -8.94 13.89 -2.24
CA MET A 56 -9.63 12.74 -1.67
C MET A 56 -9.18 11.39 -2.27
N LEU A 57 -8.81 11.37 -3.54
CA LEU A 57 -8.23 10.18 -4.19
C LEU A 57 -6.81 9.92 -3.71
N ALA A 58 -6.03 10.97 -3.46
CA ALA A 58 -4.70 10.87 -2.89
C ALA A 58 -4.71 10.38 -1.43
N MET A 59 -5.80 10.61 -0.69
CA MET A 59 -5.97 10.14 0.69
C MET A 59 -6.37 8.66 0.80
N SER A 60 -5.97 7.84 -0.17
CA SER A 60 -6.12 6.39 -0.10
C SER A 60 -5.11 5.78 0.88
N SER A 61 -5.42 4.60 1.42
CA SER A 61 -4.52 3.87 2.34
C SER A 61 -3.16 3.53 1.74
N GLN A 62 -3.04 3.53 0.42
CA GLN A 62 -1.78 3.25 -0.29
C GLN A 62 -0.89 4.48 -0.41
N LEU A 63 -1.48 5.67 -0.50
CA LEU A 63 -0.76 6.92 -0.71
C LEU A 63 -0.64 7.75 0.57
N MET A 64 -1.60 7.61 1.47
CA MET A 64 -1.64 8.32 2.76
C MET A 64 -2.00 7.35 3.89
N SER A 65 -1.07 6.47 4.24
CA SER A 65 -1.19 5.68 5.47
C SER A 65 -1.02 6.57 6.68
N ILE A 66 -1.89 6.43 7.67
CA ILE A 66 -1.71 7.09 8.96
C ILE A 66 -0.75 6.25 9.79
N ILE A 67 0.41 6.83 10.08
CA ILE A 67 1.48 6.21 10.89
C ILE A 67 1.52 6.81 12.29
N PRO A 68 1.86 6.02 13.32
CA PRO A 68 1.86 6.48 14.69
C PRO A 68 3.04 7.45 14.96
N GLU A 69 2.71 8.68 15.36
CA GLU A 69 3.71 9.69 15.74
C GLU A 69 4.58 9.23 16.92
N HIS A 70 3.99 8.52 17.89
CA HIS A 70 4.72 8.00 19.07
C HIS A 70 5.77 6.93 18.71
N VAL A 71 5.70 6.33 17.52
CA VAL A 71 6.68 5.35 17.03
C VAL A 71 7.70 5.99 16.09
N TYR A 72 7.23 6.79 15.14
CA TYR A 72 8.06 7.32 14.04
C TYR A 72 8.47 8.79 14.24
N GLY A 73 8.01 9.44 15.31
CA GLY A 73 8.31 10.84 15.63
C GLY A 73 9.60 11.04 16.43
N ASP A 74 10.46 10.06 16.50
CA ASP A 74 11.72 10.05 17.26
C ASP A 74 12.88 10.79 16.55
N GLY A 75 12.62 11.33 15.35
CA GLY A 75 13.60 12.09 14.54
C GLY A 75 14.44 11.23 13.60
N GLN A 76 14.29 9.92 13.60
CA GLN A 76 14.93 9.04 12.62
C GLN A 76 14.28 9.18 11.24
N ASP A 77 15.00 8.78 10.19
CA ASP A 77 14.45 8.76 8.83
C ASP A 77 13.37 7.68 8.72
N PRO A 78 12.10 8.04 8.43
CA PRO A 78 11.03 7.06 8.28
C PRO A 78 11.29 6.00 7.21
N ALA A 79 12.08 6.31 6.17
CA ALA A 79 12.39 5.37 5.09
C ALA A 79 13.27 4.20 5.55
N THR A 80 14.10 4.42 6.54
CA THR A 80 15.07 3.44 7.07
C THR A 80 14.79 3.07 8.52
N HIS A 81 13.67 3.49 9.06
CA HIS A 81 13.32 3.29 10.47
C HIS A 81 13.28 1.79 10.82
N PRO A 82 13.89 1.35 11.95
CA PRO A 82 13.96 -0.06 12.34
C PRO A 82 12.58 -0.72 12.48
N GLN A 83 11.57 0.03 12.86
CA GLN A 83 10.18 -0.45 13.00
C GLN A 83 9.52 -0.80 11.67
N ASN A 84 10.10 -0.46 10.51
CA ASN A 84 9.56 -0.82 9.20
C ASN A 84 9.59 -2.34 8.93
N SER A 85 10.41 -3.09 9.65
CA SER A 85 10.54 -4.55 9.49
C SER A 85 10.43 -5.34 10.78
N LYS A 86 10.51 -4.63 11.92
CA LYS A 86 10.42 -5.25 13.26
C LYS A 86 9.39 -4.48 14.07
N ASN A 87 8.40 -5.18 14.62
CA ASN A 87 7.35 -4.58 15.45
C ASN A 87 6.59 -3.45 14.72
N VAL A 88 6.24 -3.68 13.46
CA VAL A 88 5.48 -2.72 12.66
C VAL A 88 4.15 -2.42 13.33
N VAL A 89 3.90 -1.14 13.61
CA VAL A 89 2.65 -0.66 14.20
C VAL A 89 1.84 0.08 13.14
N GLY A 90 0.67 -0.44 12.83
CA GLY A 90 -0.29 0.15 11.90
C GLY A 90 -1.67 0.24 12.53
N SER A 91 -2.67 0.57 11.71
CA SER A 91 -4.09 0.64 12.12
C SER A 91 -5.00 -0.18 11.19
N GLY A 92 -4.42 -1.04 10.36
CA GLY A 92 -5.12 -1.87 9.41
C GLY A 92 -5.82 -3.08 10.04
N PRO A 93 -6.56 -3.86 9.21
CA PRO A 93 -7.29 -5.04 9.71
C PRO A 93 -6.39 -6.20 10.13
N PHE A 94 -5.13 -6.18 9.74
CA PHE A 94 -4.15 -7.21 10.08
C PHE A 94 -2.88 -6.60 10.65
N LYS A 95 -2.30 -7.23 11.64
CA LYS A 95 -1.01 -6.86 12.24
C LYS A 95 0.09 -7.85 11.86
N LEU A 96 1.32 -7.35 11.78
CA LEU A 96 2.48 -8.15 11.43
C LEU A 96 2.85 -9.08 12.59
N VAL A 97 3.00 -10.38 12.30
CA VAL A 97 3.53 -11.39 13.21
C VAL A 97 4.98 -11.70 12.88
N GLU A 98 5.26 -11.93 11.59
CA GLU A 98 6.60 -12.28 11.14
C GLU A 98 6.86 -11.70 9.74
N PHE A 99 8.06 -11.18 9.56
CA PHE A 99 8.60 -10.82 8.25
C PHE A 99 9.94 -11.51 8.04
N LYS A 100 9.97 -12.49 7.14
CA LYS A 100 11.20 -13.17 6.73
C LYS A 100 11.53 -12.75 5.31
N SER A 101 12.55 -11.91 5.19
CA SER A 101 12.94 -11.32 3.90
C SER A 101 13.24 -12.39 2.85
N GLY A 102 12.62 -12.26 1.67
CA GLY A 102 12.76 -13.21 0.57
C GLY A 102 11.97 -14.51 0.70
N GLU A 103 11.28 -14.75 1.81
CA GLU A 103 10.52 -15.98 2.03
C GLU A 103 9.02 -15.71 2.24
N HIS A 104 8.65 -15.01 3.32
CA HIS A 104 7.23 -14.80 3.62
C HIS A 104 6.96 -13.62 4.57
N VAL A 105 5.69 -13.21 4.58
CA VAL A 105 5.12 -12.31 5.59
C VAL A 105 3.93 -13.03 6.24
N ILE A 106 3.89 -13.04 7.57
CA ILE A 106 2.77 -13.58 8.34
C ILE A 106 2.04 -12.44 9.02
N LEU A 107 0.74 -12.38 8.79
CA LEU A 107 -0.17 -11.40 9.36
C LEU A 107 -1.26 -12.12 10.14
N GLU A 108 -1.68 -11.55 11.28
CA GLU A 108 -2.83 -12.02 12.05
C GLU A 108 -3.92 -10.94 12.13
N ARG A 109 -5.16 -11.37 12.35
CA ARG A 109 -6.30 -10.47 12.52
C ARG A 109 -6.07 -9.51 13.68
N PHE A 110 -6.47 -8.26 13.46
CA PHE A 110 -6.55 -7.25 14.51
C PHE A 110 -8.01 -7.12 14.95
N ASP A 111 -8.32 -7.66 16.14
CA ASP A 111 -9.70 -7.74 16.65
C ASP A 111 -10.31 -6.37 16.95
N ASP A 112 -9.47 -5.38 17.31
CA ASP A 112 -9.89 -4.00 17.59
C ASP A 112 -9.98 -3.13 16.32
N PHE A 113 -9.99 -3.76 15.12
CA PHE A 113 -10.20 -3.02 13.88
C PHE A 113 -11.52 -2.29 13.87
N PHE A 114 -11.53 -1.02 13.44
CA PHE A 114 -12.69 -0.11 13.57
C PHE A 114 -13.94 -0.55 12.78
N ILE A 115 -13.81 -1.42 11.79
CA ILE A 115 -14.95 -1.97 11.05
C ILE A 115 -15.40 -3.26 11.72
N LYS A 116 -16.56 -3.22 12.39
CA LYS A 116 -17.12 -4.39 13.09
C LYS A 116 -17.31 -5.59 12.14
N GLY A 117 -16.90 -6.77 12.62
CA GLY A 117 -16.99 -8.02 11.85
C GLY A 117 -15.96 -8.16 10.75
N ARG A 118 -14.94 -7.33 10.73
CA ARG A 118 -13.80 -7.39 9.82
C ARG A 118 -12.48 -7.44 10.59
N PRO A 119 -11.45 -8.06 9.98
CA PRO A 119 -11.44 -8.88 8.76
C PRO A 119 -12.10 -10.25 9.01
N TYR A 120 -12.41 -10.99 7.93
CA TYR A 120 -12.98 -12.34 8.05
C TYR A 120 -11.94 -13.42 8.30
N LEU A 121 -10.74 -13.23 7.77
CA LEU A 121 -9.65 -14.18 7.94
C LEU A 121 -8.96 -13.97 9.29
N ASP A 122 -8.57 -15.05 9.94
CA ASP A 122 -7.79 -15.00 11.18
C ASP A 122 -6.31 -14.72 10.93
N LYS A 123 -5.80 -15.25 9.79
CA LYS A 123 -4.38 -15.19 9.44
C LYS A 123 -4.19 -15.12 7.94
N MET A 124 -3.16 -14.40 7.51
CA MET A 124 -2.65 -14.43 6.14
C MET A 124 -1.18 -14.80 6.13
N VAL A 125 -0.79 -15.70 5.22
CA VAL A 125 0.60 -16.06 4.95
C VAL A 125 0.91 -15.65 3.51
N ILE A 126 1.71 -14.61 3.35
CA ILE A 126 2.11 -14.09 2.04
C ILE A 126 3.45 -14.71 1.69
N LYS A 127 3.47 -15.70 0.79
CA LYS A 127 4.70 -16.33 0.29
C LYS A 127 5.34 -15.49 -0.81
N ILE A 128 6.65 -15.27 -0.73
CA ILE A 128 7.42 -14.53 -1.73
C ILE A 128 7.98 -15.54 -2.74
N VAL A 129 7.27 -15.70 -3.86
CA VAL A 129 7.68 -16.59 -4.96
C VAL A 129 7.98 -15.74 -6.19
N THR A 130 9.23 -15.59 -6.56
CA THR A 130 9.68 -14.68 -7.62
C THR A 130 9.41 -15.20 -9.03
N ASP A 131 9.46 -16.52 -9.23
CA ASP A 131 9.22 -17.14 -10.53
C ASP A 131 7.72 -17.25 -10.86
N PRO A 132 7.22 -16.67 -11.97
CA PRO A 132 5.82 -16.70 -12.33
C PRO A 132 5.29 -18.12 -12.65
N ALA A 133 6.13 -19.01 -13.21
CA ALA A 133 5.70 -20.38 -13.51
C ALA A 133 5.53 -21.18 -12.22
N ALA A 134 6.45 -21.03 -11.26
CA ALA A 134 6.34 -21.66 -9.95
C ALA A 134 5.08 -21.19 -9.20
N ARG A 135 4.72 -19.90 -9.26
CA ARG A 135 3.47 -19.38 -8.67
C ARG A 135 2.24 -20.02 -9.28
N THR A 136 2.21 -20.14 -10.61
CA THR A 136 1.09 -20.76 -11.32
C THR A 136 0.93 -22.24 -10.90
N ILE A 137 2.03 -22.99 -10.82
CA ILE A 137 2.02 -24.40 -10.41
C ILE A 137 1.58 -24.53 -8.95
N ALA A 138 2.10 -23.69 -8.04
CA ALA A 138 1.72 -23.71 -6.63
C ALA A 138 0.23 -23.45 -6.42
N LEU A 139 -0.37 -22.53 -7.20
CA LEU A 139 -1.82 -22.29 -7.18
C LEU A 139 -2.61 -23.50 -7.68
N GLU A 140 -2.19 -24.13 -8.80
CA GLU A 140 -2.85 -25.32 -9.35
C GLU A 140 -2.79 -26.53 -8.42
N ASN A 141 -1.69 -26.64 -7.64
CA ASN A 141 -1.50 -27.71 -6.65
C ASN A 141 -2.25 -27.44 -5.32
N GLY A 142 -2.83 -26.25 -5.15
CA GLY A 142 -3.47 -25.84 -3.88
C GLY A 142 -2.48 -25.47 -2.77
N GLU A 143 -1.23 -25.17 -3.11
CA GLU A 143 -0.22 -24.67 -2.18
C GLU A 143 -0.40 -23.17 -1.90
N LEU A 144 -1.15 -22.48 -2.77
CA LEU A 144 -1.59 -21.10 -2.66
C LEU A 144 -3.11 -21.05 -2.80
N ASP A 145 -3.77 -20.29 -1.96
CA ASP A 145 -5.22 -20.03 -2.03
C ASP A 145 -5.52 -18.83 -2.97
N PHE A 146 -4.56 -17.95 -3.15
CA PHE A 146 -4.73 -16.71 -3.91
C PHE A 146 -3.42 -16.29 -4.58
N TYR A 147 -3.54 -15.82 -5.82
CA TYR A 147 -2.45 -15.23 -6.58
C TYR A 147 -2.94 -13.98 -7.31
N ALA A 148 -2.36 -12.83 -6.99
CA ALA A 148 -2.68 -11.55 -7.61
C ALA A 148 -1.67 -11.18 -8.72
N PHE A 149 -2.13 -10.38 -9.68
CA PHE A 149 -1.28 -9.76 -10.72
C PHE A 149 -0.60 -10.75 -11.67
N GLU A 150 -1.32 -11.79 -12.11
CA GLU A 150 -0.83 -12.60 -13.22
C GLU A 150 -0.92 -11.79 -14.54
N ASN A 151 0.23 -11.40 -15.05
CA ASN A 151 0.36 -10.61 -16.28
C ASN A 151 0.81 -11.43 -17.50
N VAL A 152 1.07 -12.73 -17.33
CA VAL A 152 1.44 -13.62 -18.43
C VAL A 152 0.18 -14.25 -19.04
N ALA A 153 -0.22 -13.77 -20.21
CA ALA A 153 -1.48 -14.17 -20.87
C ALA A 153 -1.66 -15.69 -21.01
N ARG A 154 -0.61 -16.44 -21.33
CA ARG A 154 -0.64 -17.91 -21.43
C ARG A 154 -1.00 -18.59 -20.10
N ASN A 155 -0.52 -18.05 -18.97
CA ASN A 155 -0.84 -18.55 -17.65
C ASN A 155 -2.30 -18.28 -17.29
N VAL A 156 -2.81 -17.09 -17.61
CA VAL A 156 -4.24 -16.75 -17.45
C VAL A 156 -5.13 -17.71 -18.22
N VAL A 157 -4.78 -18.02 -19.50
CA VAL A 157 -5.53 -18.99 -20.31
C VAL A 157 -5.47 -20.41 -19.71
N ARG A 158 -4.32 -20.80 -19.17
CA ARG A 158 -4.14 -22.10 -18.50
C ARG A 158 -4.99 -22.19 -17.24
N LEU A 159 -4.90 -21.18 -16.35
CA LEU A 159 -5.65 -21.15 -15.09
C LEU A 159 -7.16 -21.13 -15.30
N LYS A 160 -7.67 -20.42 -16.32
CA LYS A 160 -9.10 -20.42 -16.68
C LYS A 160 -9.67 -21.77 -17.09
N LYS A 161 -8.82 -22.74 -17.44
CA LYS A 161 -9.24 -24.12 -17.78
C LYS A 161 -9.34 -25.04 -16.57
N ASN A 162 -8.92 -24.58 -15.39
CA ASN A 162 -8.97 -25.35 -14.17
C ASN A 162 -10.27 -25.02 -13.41
N ASP A 163 -11.19 -25.97 -13.37
CA ASP A 163 -12.53 -25.82 -12.75
C ASP A 163 -12.47 -25.56 -11.23
N LYS A 164 -11.32 -25.77 -10.60
CA LYS A 164 -11.10 -25.48 -9.17
C LYS A 164 -10.69 -24.04 -8.89
N LEU A 165 -10.42 -23.24 -9.93
CA LEU A 165 -9.91 -21.89 -9.80
C LEU A 165 -10.90 -20.88 -10.38
N GLU A 166 -11.08 -19.78 -9.66
CA GLU A 166 -11.75 -18.58 -10.19
C GLU A 166 -10.70 -17.59 -10.69
N VAL A 167 -10.77 -17.23 -11.97
CA VAL A 167 -9.90 -16.21 -12.57
C VAL A 167 -10.72 -14.96 -12.88
N THR A 168 -10.44 -13.89 -12.18
CA THR A 168 -11.17 -12.63 -12.30
C THR A 168 -10.25 -11.47 -12.66
N SER A 169 -10.79 -10.47 -13.37
CA SER A 169 -10.16 -9.16 -13.58
C SER A 169 -10.72 -8.08 -12.65
N LYS A 170 -11.58 -8.44 -11.71
CA LYS A 170 -12.16 -7.52 -10.73
C LYS A 170 -11.12 -7.15 -9.66
N GLY A 171 -11.26 -5.98 -9.06
CA GLY A 171 -10.41 -5.54 -7.95
C GLY A 171 -9.19 -4.70 -8.33
N TYR A 172 -8.85 -4.59 -9.61
CA TYR A 172 -7.69 -3.81 -10.07
C TYR A 172 -7.93 -2.30 -10.12
N ALA A 173 -9.17 -1.85 -9.98
CA ALA A 173 -9.53 -0.42 -10.05
C ALA A 173 -8.80 0.44 -8.99
N ALA A 174 -8.45 -0.14 -7.85
CA ALA A 174 -7.72 0.57 -6.78
C ALA A 174 -6.25 0.83 -7.12
N ILE A 175 -5.65 0.08 -8.05
CA ILE A 175 -4.23 0.18 -8.38
C ILE A 175 -4.03 0.99 -9.66
N GLY A 176 -4.94 0.89 -10.62
CA GLY A 176 -4.93 1.64 -11.87
C GLY A 176 -3.59 1.57 -12.63
N PRO A 177 -3.03 0.37 -12.92
CA PRO A 177 -1.75 0.27 -13.60
C PRO A 177 -1.80 1.01 -14.93
N ILE A 178 -0.76 1.78 -15.20
CA ILE A 178 -0.59 2.54 -16.46
C ILE A 178 0.65 2.02 -17.15
N ASP A 179 0.51 1.60 -18.40
CA ASP A 179 1.64 1.26 -19.25
C ASP A 179 2.19 2.54 -19.89
N TRP A 180 3.49 2.66 -19.93
CA TRP A 180 4.18 3.83 -20.46
C TRP A 180 5.01 3.43 -21.66
N LEU A 181 4.96 4.26 -22.70
CA LEU A 181 5.94 4.26 -23.75
C LEU A 181 6.80 5.52 -23.60
N ALA A 182 8.03 5.35 -23.09
CA ALA A 182 8.94 6.45 -22.84
C ALA A 182 9.89 6.63 -24.02
N PHE A 183 9.93 7.82 -24.59
CA PHE A 183 10.86 8.18 -25.64
C PHE A 183 12.02 9.01 -25.09
N ASN A 184 13.24 8.68 -25.50
CA ASN A 184 14.40 9.50 -25.19
C ASN A 184 14.46 10.68 -26.18
N THR A 185 13.93 11.84 -25.77
CA THR A 185 13.89 13.04 -26.59
C THR A 185 15.23 13.82 -26.66
N LYS A 186 16.28 13.33 -26.00
CA LYS A 186 17.61 13.96 -26.01
C LYS A 186 18.65 13.19 -26.81
N ARG A 187 18.41 11.92 -27.11
CA ARG A 187 19.37 11.03 -27.78
C ARG A 187 18.66 10.01 -28.67
N GLY A 188 19.36 9.57 -29.73
CA GLY A 188 18.90 8.55 -30.66
C GLY A 188 17.83 9.06 -31.62
N LYS A 189 17.16 8.14 -32.33
CA LYS A 189 16.19 8.45 -33.38
C LYS A 189 14.98 9.24 -32.85
N THR A 190 14.57 9.04 -31.62
CA THR A 190 13.44 9.72 -30.99
C THR A 190 13.78 11.11 -30.44
N ALA A 191 15.02 11.59 -30.64
CA ALA A 191 15.40 12.98 -30.37
C ALA A 191 14.99 13.92 -31.49
N ASP A 192 14.74 13.40 -32.70
CA ASP A 192 14.19 14.16 -33.80
C ASP A 192 12.66 14.27 -33.63
N VAL A 193 12.14 15.49 -33.64
CA VAL A 193 10.72 15.77 -33.49
C VAL A 193 9.86 15.28 -34.65
N ASN A 194 10.49 14.88 -35.78
CA ASN A 194 9.83 14.40 -36.98
C ASN A 194 9.77 12.87 -37.08
N VAL A 195 10.21 12.13 -36.05
CA VAL A 195 10.21 10.65 -36.00
C VAL A 195 9.03 10.10 -35.21
#